data_a7faf36aa488a0b6a6d1fa71406dd436
#
_entry.id   a7faf36aa488a0b6a6d1fa71406dd436
#
_cell.length_a   1.000
_cell.length_b   1.000
_cell.length_c   1.000
_cell.angle_alpha   90.00
_cell.angle_beta   90.00
_cell.angle_gamma   90.00
#
_symmetry.space_group_name_H-M   'P 1'
#
loop_
_entity.id
_entity.type
_entity.pdbx_description
1 polymer ?
#
loop_
_entity_poly.entity_id
_entity_poly.type
_entity_poly.pdbx_seq_one_letter_code
_entity_poly.pdbx_strand_id
1 'polypeptide(L)'
;MSKLNLRWDFWTGITVLSIAVFGLFLIYPLFSLFASAFQDSMTGAFTLEHFKHFFERKYYYQSMINSFSVTACVTVLAIIIGTALAYFMTLYRIRFKSALEICIIISLLSPPFIGAYSWILIGGRSGILTQWLQNTFQYEFPSIYGFTGILLVLTLKLYPFIYLYAAGAMKNIDSALIEAAESLGCSGVRKVVTVIVPLITPTILAGALMVFMNAMADFGTPMLIGEGFNVMPVMIYSEFINEVGDQANFAAAMAAIMVVITSTIFLLQKYVVSRKSFTMSSLRPIETKEMTGAGNIIVHALIYLLVALSMIPQLVVVYTSFLETRGAVFTGGYSLESYTTIFSSLGTAISNTYLYSTAAILVIVFLGMTVAYLTTRRKSALTDIIDTLTMFPYIIPGSVLGITLLLAFNEEPLLLSGTALIIIISLVIRRLPYTLRSSSAILYQISPSIEEASISLGASPLKTFFKVTAIMMLPGVMSGAILSWITA
;
A
#
# COMPACT_ATOMS: atom_id res chain seq x y z
N MET A 1 -2.10 -22.06 -28.02
CA MET A 1 -1.00 -22.80 -27.37
C MET A 1 0.28 -22.50 -28.16
N SER A 2 1.03 -21.45 -27.78
CA SER A 2 2.32 -21.13 -28.40
C SER A 2 3.37 -22.13 -27.88
N LYS A 3 3.98 -22.86 -28.80
CA LYS A 3 5.07 -23.80 -28.53
C LYS A 3 6.19 -23.06 -27.77
N LEU A 4 6.60 -23.59 -26.61
CA LEU A 4 7.80 -23.18 -25.88
C LEU A 4 9.06 -23.43 -26.79
N ASN A 5 9.34 -22.54 -27.71
CA ASN A 5 10.64 -22.46 -28.37
C ASN A 5 11.60 -21.68 -27.43
N LEU A 6 12.04 -22.32 -26.35
CA LEU A 6 13.11 -21.84 -25.49
C LEU A 6 14.43 -21.86 -26.26
N ARG A 7 14.73 -20.83 -27.03
CA ARG A 7 16.10 -20.55 -27.39
C ARG A 7 16.83 -20.08 -26.13
N TRP A 8 17.80 -20.83 -25.65
CA TRP A 8 18.64 -20.49 -24.52
C TRP A 8 19.44 -19.23 -24.87
N ASP A 9 18.93 -18.07 -24.43
CA ASP A 9 19.62 -16.78 -24.45
C ASP A 9 19.77 -16.25 -23.03
N PHE A 10 20.50 -15.15 -22.86
CA PHE A 10 20.67 -14.48 -21.58
C PHE A 10 19.32 -14.21 -20.89
N TRP A 11 18.31 -13.77 -21.64
CA TRP A 11 16.99 -13.42 -21.11
C TRP A 11 16.21 -14.63 -20.62
N THR A 12 16.38 -15.78 -21.29
CA THR A 12 15.81 -17.04 -20.80
C THR A 12 16.45 -17.44 -19.47
N GLY A 13 17.77 -17.24 -19.32
CA GLY A 13 18.46 -17.45 -18.04
C GLY A 13 17.90 -16.55 -16.92
N ILE A 14 17.70 -15.26 -17.19
CA ILE A 14 17.08 -14.31 -16.23
C ILE A 14 15.64 -14.72 -15.92
N THR A 15 14.86 -15.18 -16.90
CA THR A 15 13.49 -15.65 -16.67
C THR A 15 13.47 -16.85 -15.70
N VAL A 16 14.32 -17.85 -15.94
CA VAL A 16 14.44 -19.02 -15.07
C VAL A 16 14.91 -18.64 -13.67
N LEU A 17 15.92 -17.77 -13.58
CA LEU A 17 16.42 -17.26 -12.30
C LEU A 17 15.30 -16.51 -11.53
N SER A 18 14.55 -15.68 -12.21
CA SER A 18 13.41 -14.94 -11.58
C SER A 18 12.36 -15.92 -11.06
N ILE A 19 11.99 -16.95 -11.84
CA ILE A 19 11.04 -17.98 -11.40
C ILE A 19 11.60 -18.74 -10.19
N ALA A 20 12.89 -19.08 -10.18
CA ALA A 20 13.52 -19.77 -9.06
C ALA A 20 13.53 -18.91 -7.79
N VAL A 21 13.84 -17.61 -7.91
CA VAL A 21 13.81 -16.65 -6.78
C VAL A 21 12.39 -16.51 -6.23
N PHE A 22 11.38 -16.29 -7.08
CA PHE A 22 9.99 -16.22 -6.63
C PHE A 22 9.48 -17.56 -6.11
N GLY A 23 9.91 -18.67 -6.71
CA GLY A 23 9.62 -20.03 -6.25
C GLY A 23 10.12 -20.24 -4.83
N LEU A 24 11.37 -19.90 -4.57
CA LEU A 24 12.00 -20.11 -3.27
C LEU A 24 11.50 -19.14 -2.20
N PHE A 25 11.38 -17.85 -2.49
CA PHE A 25 11.12 -16.84 -1.46
C PHE A 25 9.66 -16.38 -1.38
N LEU A 26 8.79 -16.80 -2.29
CA LEU A 26 7.36 -16.50 -2.26
C LEU A 26 6.50 -17.76 -2.26
N ILE A 27 6.69 -18.66 -3.23
CA ILE A 27 5.82 -19.85 -3.35
C ILE A 27 6.12 -20.86 -2.26
N TYR A 28 7.38 -21.17 -1.98
CA TYR A 28 7.77 -22.12 -0.94
C TYR A 28 7.28 -21.68 0.46
N PRO A 29 7.48 -20.42 0.90
CA PRO A 29 6.90 -19.95 2.16
C PRO A 29 5.38 -20.05 2.20
N LEU A 30 4.67 -19.66 1.13
CA LEU A 30 3.22 -19.83 1.07
C LEU A 30 2.80 -21.28 1.17
N PHE A 31 3.51 -22.18 0.48
CA PHE A 31 3.27 -23.61 0.60
C PHE A 31 3.51 -24.10 2.04
N SER A 32 4.59 -23.67 2.69
CA SER A 32 4.87 -23.97 4.09
C SER A 32 3.75 -23.48 5.02
N LEU A 33 3.26 -22.24 4.81
CA LEU A 33 2.12 -21.71 5.57
C LEU A 33 0.87 -22.60 5.42
N PHE A 34 0.51 -22.94 4.17
CA PHE A 34 -0.65 -23.82 3.94
C PHE A 34 -0.43 -25.22 4.49
N ALA A 35 0.78 -25.79 4.37
CA ALA A 35 1.10 -27.07 4.96
C ALA A 35 0.91 -27.06 6.48
N SER A 36 1.48 -26.06 7.18
CA SER A 36 1.32 -25.86 8.62
C SER A 36 -0.15 -25.65 9.03
N ALA A 37 -0.94 -24.95 8.21
CA ALA A 37 -2.36 -24.71 8.47
C ALA A 37 -3.21 -26.00 8.52
N PHE A 38 -2.78 -27.05 7.79
CA PHE A 38 -3.45 -28.35 7.74
C PHE A 38 -2.76 -29.43 8.56
N GLN A 39 -1.78 -29.07 9.38
CA GLN A 39 -0.97 -30.01 10.15
C GLN A 39 -1.27 -29.88 11.64
N ASP A 40 -1.53 -30.97 12.30
CA ASP A 40 -1.63 -31.02 13.76
C ASP A 40 -0.25 -30.81 14.40
N SER A 41 -0.16 -29.93 15.36
CA SER A 41 1.12 -29.51 15.97
C SER A 41 1.83 -30.64 16.73
N MET A 42 1.08 -31.62 17.25
CA MET A 42 1.68 -32.70 18.08
C MET A 42 1.99 -33.94 17.25
N THR A 43 1.08 -34.31 16.37
CA THR A 43 1.18 -35.57 15.62
C THR A 43 1.74 -35.41 14.21
N GLY A 44 1.77 -34.20 13.69
CA GLY A 44 2.11 -33.92 12.30
C GLY A 44 1.09 -34.43 11.28
N ALA A 45 -0.02 -35.00 11.75
CA ALA A 45 -1.06 -35.54 10.88
C ALA A 45 -1.90 -34.43 10.23
N PHE A 46 -2.50 -34.76 9.07
CA PHE A 46 -3.43 -33.85 8.41
C PHE A 46 -4.68 -33.62 9.28
N THR A 47 -5.02 -32.35 9.50
CA THR A 47 -6.19 -31.97 10.29
C THR A 47 -6.93 -30.76 9.70
N LEU A 48 -8.23 -30.66 9.96
CA LEU A 48 -9.07 -29.50 9.69
C LEU A 48 -9.53 -28.80 10.99
N GLU A 49 -9.04 -29.26 12.13
CA GLU A 49 -9.48 -28.76 13.45
C GLU A 49 -9.17 -27.27 13.63
N HIS A 50 -8.05 -26.77 13.11
CA HIS A 50 -7.71 -25.34 13.17
C HIS A 50 -8.78 -24.48 12.49
N PHE A 51 -9.25 -24.89 11.31
CA PHE A 51 -10.31 -24.19 10.59
C PHE A 51 -11.65 -24.28 11.32
N LYS A 52 -11.99 -25.48 11.82
CA LYS A 52 -13.19 -25.69 12.63
C LYS A 52 -13.17 -24.82 13.88
N HIS A 53 -12.06 -24.82 14.62
CA HIS A 53 -11.85 -23.97 15.81
C HIS A 53 -12.04 -22.47 15.49
N PHE A 54 -11.52 -21.99 14.35
CA PHE A 54 -11.70 -20.62 13.91
C PHE A 54 -13.16 -20.24 13.71
N PHE A 55 -13.94 -21.08 13.01
CA PHE A 55 -15.34 -20.78 12.71
C PHE A 55 -16.30 -21.07 13.88
N GLU A 56 -16.00 -21.96 14.79
CA GLU A 56 -16.82 -22.26 15.96
C GLU A 56 -16.74 -21.19 17.06
N ARG A 57 -15.58 -20.55 17.22
CA ARG A 57 -15.40 -19.53 18.27
C ARG A 57 -15.66 -18.14 17.75
N LYS A 58 -16.70 -17.49 18.32
CA LYS A 58 -17.09 -16.12 17.98
C LYS A 58 -15.91 -15.14 18.04
N TYR A 59 -15.01 -15.30 18.99
CA TYR A 59 -13.84 -14.47 19.17
C TYR A 59 -12.96 -14.39 17.90
N TYR A 60 -12.73 -15.52 17.22
CA TYR A 60 -11.88 -15.58 16.03
C TYR A 60 -12.62 -15.12 14.77
N TYR A 61 -13.78 -15.70 14.44
CA TYR A 61 -14.48 -15.30 13.21
C TYR A 61 -15.00 -13.87 13.26
N GLN A 62 -15.24 -13.30 14.47
CA GLN A 62 -15.59 -11.91 14.63
C GLN A 62 -14.46 -10.98 14.18
N SER A 63 -13.20 -11.36 14.37
CA SER A 63 -12.05 -10.58 13.89
C SER A 63 -12.01 -10.46 12.35
N MET A 64 -12.46 -11.51 11.66
CA MET A 64 -12.64 -11.50 10.21
C MET A 64 -13.75 -10.51 9.80
N ILE A 65 -14.91 -10.60 10.44
CA ILE A 65 -16.03 -9.69 10.18
C ILE A 65 -15.61 -8.23 10.47
N ASN A 66 -14.92 -7.99 11.57
CA ASN A 66 -14.41 -6.69 11.94
C ASN A 66 -13.44 -6.14 10.89
N SER A 67 -12.50 -6.96 10.42
CA SER A 67 -11.55 -6.58 9.37
C SER A 67 -12.27 -6.16 8.09
N PHE A 68 -13.27 -6.96 7.66
CA PHE A 68 -14.07 -6.62 6.49
C PHE A 68 -14.88 -5.35 6.68
N SER A 69 -15.55 -5.21 7.81
CA SER A 69 -16.43 -4.08 8.11
C SER A 69 -15.64 -2.77 8.10
N VAL A 70 -14.52 -2.71 8.83
CA VAL A 70 -13.71 -1.49 8.87
C VAL A 70 -13.07 -1.19 7.52
N THR A 71 -12.55 -2.21 6.83
CA THR A 71 -11.92 -2.05 5.51
C THR A 71 -12.91 -1.55 4.46
N ALA A 72 -14.12 -2.12 4.44
CA ALA A 72 -15.18 -1.68 3.52
C ALA A 72 -15.59 -0.24 3.81
N CYS A 73 -15.81 0.13 5.07
CA CYS A 73 -16.15 1.50 5.47
C CYS A 73 -15.03 2.49 5.11
N VAL A 74 -13.77 2.16 5.42
CA VAL A 74 -12.60 2.98 5.03
C VAL A 74 -12.56 3.18 3.53
N THR A 75 -12.75 2.11 2.75
CA THR A 75 -12.70 2.17 1.28
C THR A 75 -13.81 3.08 0.73
N VAL A 76 -15.02 2.95 1.22
CA VAL A 76 -16.15 3.80 0.80
C VAL A 76 -15.89 5.26 1.15
N LEU A 77 -15.47 5.56 2.38
CA LEU A 77 -15.16 6.93 2.79
C LEU A 77 -13.99 7.51 2.01
N ALA A 78 -12.94 6.73 1.76
CA ALA A 78 -11.81 7.16 0.95
C ALA A 78 -12.23 7.47 -0.50
N ILE A 79 -13.11 6.67 -1.10
CA ILE A 79 -13.67 6.94 -2.44
C ILE A 79 -14.41 8.27 -2.45
N ILE A 80 -15.30 8.50 -1.50
CA ILE A 80 -16.10 9.72 -1.41
C ILE A 80 -15.18 10.94 -1.25
N ILE A 81 -14.31 10.91 -0.24
CA ILE A 81 -13.41 12.03 0.11
C ILE A 81 -12.38 12.26 -1.01
N GLY A 82 -11.69 11.21 -1.45
CA GLY A 82 -10.63 11.31 -2.44
C GLY A 82 -11.13 11.74 -3.82
N THR A 83 -12.31 11.24 -4.24
CA THR A 83 -12.92 11.64 -5.52
C THR A 83 -13.44 13.07 -5.48
N ALA A 84 -14.08 13.49 -4.38
CA ALA A 84 -14.54 14.87 -4.22
C ALA A 84 -13.34 15.84 -4.20
N LEU A 85 -12.28 15.51 -3.46
CA LEU A 85 -11.04 16.30 -3.44
C LEU A 85 -10.41 16.38 -4.83
N ALA A 86 -10.29 15.26 -5.56
CA ALA A 86 -9.76 15.22 -6.91
C ALA A 86 -10.58 16.09 -7.86
N TYR A 87 -11.90 16.05 -7.75
CA TYR A 87 -12.81 16.87 -8.55
C TYR A 87 -12.53 18.36 -8.36
N PHE A 88 -12.53 18.85 -7.11
CA PHE A 88 -12.29 20.25 -6.84
C PHE A 88 -10.87 20.69 -7.18
N MET A 89 -9.87 19.91 -6.82
CA MET A 89 -8.46 20.22 -7.09
C MET A 89 -8.09 20.16 -8.58
N THR A 90 -8.84 19.44 -9.41
CA THR A 90 -8.53 19.31 -10.84
C THR A 90 -9.31 20.30 -11.68
N LEU A 91 -10.61 20.51 -11.40
CA LEU A 91 -11.50 21.35 -12.22
C LEU A 91 -11.54 22.81 -11.79
N TYR A 92 -11.12 23.11 -10.57
CA TYR A 92 -11.21 24.47 -10.05
C TYR A 92 -9.85 25.01 -9.62
N ARG A 93 -9.71 26.33 -9.67
CA ARG A 93 -8.51 27.04 -9.22
C ARG A 93 -8.49 27.12 -7.68
N ILE A 94 -7.75 26.20 -7.05
CA ILE A 94 -7.56 26.17 -5.60
C ILE A 94 -6.27 26.91 -5.23
N ARG A 95 -6.37 27.83 -4.27
CA ARG A 95 -5.21 28.57 -3.77
C ARG A 95 -4.26 27.64 -3.02
N PHE A 96 -2.96 27.79 -3.23
CA PHE A 96 -1.88 26.94 -2.69
C PHE A 96 -1.97 25.45 -3.10
N LYS A 97 -2.54 25.15 -4.26
CA LYS A 97 -2.74 23.79 -4.76
C LYS A 97 -1.50 22.89 -4.63
N SER A 98 -0.31 23.37 -5.06
CA SER A 98 0.93 22.58 -5.02
C SER A 98 1.35 22.22 -3.59
N ALA A 99 1.19 23.14 -2.63
CA ALA A 99 1.47 22.88 -1.23
C ALA A 99 0.51 21.85 -0.64
N LEU A 100 -0.78 21.95 -0.98
CA LEU A 100 -1.80 20.98 -0.57
C LEU A 100 -1.51 19.59 -1.14
N GLU A 101 -1.11 19.49 -2.42
CA GLU A 101 -0.73 18.21 -3.05
C GLU A 101 0.47 17.57 -2.32
N ILE A 102 1.46 18.36 -1.95
CA ILE A 102 2.61 17.90 -1.15
C ILE A 102 2.14 17.39 0.22
N CYS A 103 1.30 18.14 0.93
CA CYS A 103 0.75 17.73 2.23
C CYS A 103 -0.05 16.43 2.13
N ILE A 104 -0.88 16.28 1.09
CA ILE A 104 -1.64 15.06 0.83
C ILE A 104 -0.70 13.85 0.63
N ILE A 105 0.39 14.02 -0.12
CA ILE A 105 1.37 12.96 -0.33
C ILE A 105 2.12 12.64 0.98
N ILE A 106 2.52 13.65 1.75
CA ILE A 106 3.20 13.46 3.03
C ILE A 106 2.29 12.71 4.01
N SER A 107 0.99 12.99 4.04
CA SER A 107 0.05 12.29 4.93
C SER A 107 -0.03 10.77 4.63
N LEU A 108 0.13 10.38 3.35
CA LEU A 108 0.19 8.98 2.93
C LEU A 108 1.43 8.24 3.44
N LEU A 109 2.54 8.97 3.61
CA LEU A 109 3.84 8.42 4.00
C LEU A 109 3.97 8.20 5.51
N SER A 110 2.95 8.51 6.30
CA SER A 110 2.98 8.32 7.76
C SER A 110 3.10 6.83 8.13
N PRO A 111 4.12 6.44 8.92
CA PRO A 111 4.21 5.08 9.43
C PRO A 111 2.97 4.72 10.28
N PRO A 112 2.43 3.49 10.16
CA PRO A 112 1.16 3.10 10.81
C PRO A 112 1.14 3.33 12.32
N PHE A 113 2.16 2.89 13.03
CA PHE A 113 2.26 3.05 14.48
C PHE A 113 2.33 4.52 14.92
N ILE A 114 3.11 5.32 14.21
CA ILE A 114 3.29 6.76 14.53
C ILE A 114 1.98 7.51 14.29
N GLY A 115 1.29 7.22 13.19
CA GLY A 115 -0.01 7.81 12.89
C GLY A 115 -1.03 7.53 14.00
N ALA A 116 -1.20 6.26 14.38
CA ALA A 116 -2.12 5.85 15.43
C ALA A 116 -1.76 6.45 16.81
N TYR A 117 -0.47 6.42 17.17
CA TYR A 117 0.02 6.99 18.43
C TYR A 117 -0.22 8.49 18.52
N SER A 118 -0.01 9.23 17.44
CA SER A 118 -0.29 10.66 17.39
C SER A 118 -1.77 10.98 17.67
N TRP A 119 -2.67 10.17 17.15
CA TRP A 119 -4.10 10.31 17.44
C TRP A 119 -4.44 9.97 18.89
N ILE A 120 -3.73 9.00 19.50
CA ILE A 120 -3.87 8.72 20.96
C ILE A 120 -3.42 9.94 21.79
N LEU A 121 -2.33 10.59 21.41
CA LEU A 121 -1.85 11.80 22.11
C LEU A 121 -2.84 12.96 22.02
N ILE A 122 -3.65 13.03 20.96
CA ILE A 122 -4.63 14.10 20.79
C ILE A 122 -5.99 13.73 21.41
N GLY A 123 -6.56 12.63 20.99
CA GLY A 123 -7.95 12.24 21.28
C GLY A 123 -8.07 11.00 22.17
N GLY A 124 -6.97 10.47 22.73
CA GLY A 124 -6.99 9.37 23.69
C GLY A 124 -7.59 9.79 25.04
N ARG A 125 -7.71 8.85 25.97
CA ARG A 125 -8.30 9.12 27.32
C ARG A 125 -7.61 10.27 28.05
N SER A 126 -6.29 10.37 27.92
CA SER A 126 -5.47 11.46 28.48
C SER A 126 -4.95 12.40 27.39
N GLY A 127 -5.59 12.43 26.22
CA GLY A 127 -5.18 13.24 25.08
C GLY A 127 -5.37 14.73 25.31
N ILE A 128 -4.54 15.53 24.64
CA ILE A 128 -4.53 17.00 24.79
C ILE A 128 -5.91 17.60 24.48
N LEU A 129 -6.53 17.17 23.38
CA LEU A 129 -7.85 17.67 22.98
C LEU A 129 -8.95 17.18 23.94
N THR A 130 -8.86 15.92 24.39
CA THR A 130 -9.80 15.34 25.34
C THR A 130 -9.79 16.11 26.67
N GLN A 131 -8.60 16.33 27.22
CA GLN A 131 -8.46 17.12 28.47
C GLN A 131 -8.90 18.57 28.29
N TRP A 132 -8.58 19.21 27.19
CA TRP A 132 -8.98 20.57 26.91
C TRP A 132 -10.50 20.70 26.81
N LEU A 133 -11.18 19.78 26.10
CA LEU A 133 -12.65 19.79 26.00
C LEU A 133 -13.33 19.49 27.33
N GLN A 134 -12.78 18.54 28.10
CA GLN A 134 -13.31 18.19 29.41
C GLN A 134 -13.17 19.34 30.41
N ASN A 135 -12.01 20.00 30.46
CA ASN A 135 -11.72 21.09 31.38
C ASN A 135 -12.44 22.39 31.01
N THR A 136 -12.63 22.65 29.69
CA THR A 136 -13.23 23.93 29.24
C THR A 136 -14.74 23.85 29.08
N PHE A 137 -15.25 22.74 28.54
CA PHE A 137 -16.65 22.58 28.15
C PHE A 137 -17.39 21.48 28.92
N GLN A 138 -16.68 20.75 29.81
CA GLN A 138 -17.22 19.56 30.50
C GLN A 138 -17.78 18.52 29.50
N TYR A 139 -17.21 18.47 28.29
CA TYR A 139 -17.63 17.59 27.22
C TYR A 139 -16.68 16.38 27.13
N GLU A 140 -17.25 15.17 27.17
CA GLU A 140 -16.51 13.95 26.98
C GLU A 140 -16.23 13.75 25.47
N PHE A 141 -14.96 13.76 25.10
CA PHE A 141 -14.57 13.50 23.72
C PHE A 141 -14.90 12.06 23.33
N PRO A 142 -15.50 11.81 22.14
CA PRO A 142 -15.78 10.44 21.68
C PRO A 142 -14.50 9.59 21.68
N SER A 143 -14.62 8.37 22.18
CA SER A 143 -13.46 7.46 22.24
C SER A 143 -12.83 7.24 20.87
N ILE A 144 -11.53 7.47 20.77
CA ILE A 144 -10.74 7.16 19.57
C ILE A 144 -10.39 5.67 19.50
N TYR A 145 -10.70 4.89 20.52
CA TYR A 145 -10.45 3.46 20.55
C TYR A 145 -11.57 2.67 19.88
N GLY A 146 -11.21 1.53 19.32
CA GLY A 146 -12.14 0.63 18.63
C GLY A 146 -12.42 1.03 17.18
N PHE A 147 -13.60 0.64 16.67
CA PHE A 147 -14.00 0.79 15.27
C PHE A 147 -13.89 2.23 14.76
N THR A 148 -14.42 3.18 15.51
CA THR A 148 -14.52 4.60 15.08
C THR A 148 -13.14 5.23 14.89
N GLY A 149 -12.20 4.97 15.80
CA GLY A 149 -10.84 5.49 15.70
C GLY A 149 -10.07 4.85 14.55
N ILE A 150 -10.16 3.51 14.39
CA ILE A 150 -9.53 2.82 13.27
C ILE A 150 -10.07 3.37 11.93
N LEU A 151 -11.40 3.55 11.84
CA LEU A 151 -12.06 4.12 10.66
C LEU A 151 -11.54 5.52 10.34
N LEU A 152 -11.46 6.40 11.32
CA LEU A 152 -10.96 7.77 11.17
C LEU A 152 -9.51 7.78 10.67
N VAL A 153 -8.63 7.09 11.42
CA VAL A 153 -7.17 7.10 11.15
C VAL A 153 -6.86 6.51 9.78
N LEU A 154 -7.44 5.35 9.46
CA LEU A 154 -7.20 4.70 8.16
C LEU A 154 -7.81 5.49 7.00
N THR A 155 -8.98 6.13 7.19
CA THR A 155 -9.57 6.96 6.13
C THR A 155 -8.68 8.16 5.82
N LEU A 156 -8.22 8.89 6.86
CA LEU A 156 -7.33 10.05 6.68
C LEU A 156 -5.96 9.67 6.11
N LYS A 157 -5.48 8.46 6.38
CA LYS A 157 -4.23 7.92 5.82
C LYS A 157 -4.37 7.49 4.36
N LEU A 158 -5.52 6.90 3.96
CA LEU A 158 -5.64 6.17 2.70
C LEU A 158 -6.44 6.91 1.60
N TYR A 159 -7.23 7.96 1.93
CA TYR A 159 -7.93 8.75 0.89
C TYR A 159 -6.98 9.34 -0.18
N PRO A 160 -5.70 9.65 0.12
CA PRO A 160 -4.78 10.16 -0.90
C PRO A 160 -4.56 9.19 -2.07
N PHE A 161 -4.68 7.87 -1.87
CA PHE A 161 -4.65 6.93 -2.99
C PHE A 161 -5.76 7.22 -3.98
N ILE A 162 -7.00 7.35 -3.50
CA ILE A 162 -8.13 7.66 -4.38
C ILE A 162 -7.94 9.03 -5.03
N TYR A 163 -7.49 10.02 -4.27
CA TYR A 163 -7.20 11.35 -4.81
C TYR A 163 -6.22 11.28 -6.00
N LEU A 164 -5.09 10.59 -5.84
CA LEU A 164 -4.07 10.47 -6.89
C LEU A 164 -4.60 9.77 -8.14
N TYR A 165 -5.31 8.65 -7.96
CA TYR A 165 -5.89 7.89 -9.07
C TYR A 165 -6.99 8.70 -9.78
N ALA A 166 -7.90 9.31 -9.03
CA ALA A 166 -9.00 10.09 -9.59
C ALA A 166 -8.51 11.39 -10.27
N ALA A 167 -7.58 12.12 -9.65
CA ALA A 167 -7.00 13.34 -10.22
C ALA A 167 -6.22 13.03 -11.50
N GLY A 168 -5.44 11.94 -11.52
CA GLY A 168 -4.74 11.47 -12.71
C GLY A 168 -5.71 11.13 -13.85
N ALA A 169 -6.79 10.41 -13.54
CA ALA A 169 -7.82 10.09 -14.54
C ALA A 169 -8.58 11.33 -15.04
N MET A 170 -8.93 12.25 -14.14
CA MET A 170 -9.64 13.49 -14.53
C MET A 170 -8.79 14.37 -15.45
N LYS A 171 -7.48 14.45 -15.24
CA LYS A 171 -6.56 15.20 -16.13
C LYS A 171 -6.54 14.65 -17.58
N ASN A 172 -6.92 13.39 -17.77
CA ASN A 172 -6.96 12.73 -19.07
C ASN A 172 -8.35 12.77 -19.75
N ILE A 173 -9.36 13.40 -19.13
CA ILE A 173 -10.66 13.62 -19.75
C ILE A 173 -10.52 14.75 -20.78
N ASP A 174 -11.05 14.52 -21.99
CA ASP A 174 -11.14 15.57 -23.01
C ASP A 174 -12.22 16.60 -22.63
N SER A 175 -11.88 17.90 -22.65
CA SER A 175 -12.81 18.99 -22.33
C SER A 175 -14.03 18.98 -23.25
N ALA A 176 -13.88 18.54 -24.49
CA ALA A 176 -14.97 18.45 -25.45
C ALA A 176 -16.14 17.57 -24.98
N LEU A 177 -15.85 16.50 -24.20
CA LEU A 177 -16.90 15.65 -23.61
C LEU A 177 -17.73 16.41 -22.57
N ILE A 178 -17.06 17.24 -21.77
CA ILE A 178 -17.70 18.05 -20.73
C ILE A 178 -18.53 19.16 -21.38
N GLU A 179 -17.98 19.83 -22.39
CA GLU A 179 -18.66 20.89 -23.13
C GLU A 179 -19.88 20.35 -23.87
N ALA A 180 -19.78 19.18 -24.51
CA ALA A 180 -20.91 18.52 -25.15
C ALA A 180 -22.04 18.19 -24.15
N ALA A 181 -21.67 17.68 -22.96
CA ALA A 181 -22.63 17.40 -21.91
C ALA A 181 -23.32 18.70 -21.41
N GLU A 182 -22.55 19.78 -21.24
CA GLU A 182 -23.09 21.09 -20.86
C GLU A 182 -24.04 21.65 -21.93
N SER A 183 -23.70 21.51 -23.22
CA SER A 183 -24.53 21.92 -24.35
C SER A 183 -25.86 21.15 -24.44
N LEU A 184 -25.86 19.88 -23.96
CA LEU A 184 -27.08 19.06 -23.83
C LEU A 184 -27.86 19.35 -22.53
N GLY A 185 -27.55 20.43 -21.81
CA GLY A 185 -28.22 20.83 -20.56
C GLY A 185 -27.80 20.03 -19.31
N CYS A 186 -26.72 19.25 -19.39
CA CYS A 186 -26.20 18.50 -18.25
C CYS A 186 -25.24 19.38 -17.42
N SER A 187 -25.73 19.98 -16.34
CA SER A 187 -24.96 20.90 -15.49
C SER A 187 -24.83 20.41 -14.04
N GLY A 188 -23.94 21.02 -13.26
CA GLY A 188 -23.79 20.81 -11.83
C GLY A 188 -23.52 19.35 -11.45
N VAL A 189 -24.19 18.87 -10.41
CA VAL A 189 -24.04 17.51 -9.87
C VAL A 189 -24.40 16.44 -10.90
N ARG A 190 -25.40 16.69 -11.75
CA ARG A 190 -25.81 15.74 -12.80
C ARG A 190 -24.65 15.44 -13.75
N LYS A 191 -23.90 16.45 -14.18
CA LYS A 191 -22.71 16.28 -15.03
C LYS A 191 -21.64 15.42 -14.34
N VAL A 192 -21.41 15.64 -13.04
CA VAL A 192 -20.44 14.85 -12.27
C VAL A 192 -20.84 13.38 -12.27
N VAL A 193 -22.09 13.08 -11.89
CA VAL A 193 -22.56 11.70 -11.70
C VAL A 193 -22.76 10.96 -13.04
N THR A 194 -23.24 11.66 -14.08
CA THR A 194 -23.57 10.99 -15.36
C THR A 194 -22.45 10.98 -16.38
N VAL A 195 -21.44 11.85 -16.26
CA VAL A 195 -20.34 11.95 -17.22
C VAL A 195 -18.99 11.70 -16.57
N ILE A 196 -18.60 12.54 -15.60
CA ILE A 196 -17.23 12.49 -15.04
C ILE A 196 -16.98 11.19 -14.27
N VAL A 197 -17.86 10.86 -13.30
CA VAL A 197 -17.68 9.67 -12.46
C VAL A 197 -17.66 8.37 -13.28
N PRO A 198 -18.58 8.11 -14.23
CA PRO A 198 -18.51 6.92 -15.08
C PRO A 198 -17.20 6.80 -15.86
N LEU A 199 -16.69 7.91 -16.41
CA LEU A 199 -15.43 7.91 -17.16
C LEU A 199 -14.22 7.52 -16.30
N ILE A 200 -14.15 8.00 -15.05
CA ILE A 200 -13.03 7.72 -14.14
C ILE A 200 -13.24 6.49 -13.25
N THR A 201 -14.43 5.86 -13.29
CA THR A 201 -14.79 4.69 -12.46
C THR A 201 -13.76 3.56 -12.53
N PRO A 202 -13.22 3.15 -13.70
CA PRO A 202 -12.22 2.08 -13.74
C PRO A 202 -10.96 2.42 -12.92
N THR A 203 -10.53 3.68 -12.98
CA THR A 203 -9.36 4.17 -12.25
C THR A 203 -9.65 4.33 -10.76
N ILE A 204 -10.85 4.80 -10.39
CA ILE A 204 -11.30 4.84 -8.98
C ILE A 204 -11.34 3.41 -8.41
N LEU A 205 -11.84 2.43 -9.15
CA LEU A 205 -11.88 1.03 -8.70
C LEU A 205 -10.47 0.46 -8.49
N ALA A 206 -9.50 0.84 -9.33
CA ALA A 206 -8.11 0.47 -9.11
C ALA A 206 -7.54 1.10 -7.81
N GLY A 207 -7.81 2.40 -7.58
CA GLY A 207 -7.47 3.07 -6.33
C GLY A 207 -8.19 2.46 -5.11
N ALA A 208 -9.47 2.11 -5.25
CA ALA A 208 -10.27 1.47 -4.21
C ALA A 208 -9.68 0.12 -3.79
N LEU A 209 -9.17 -0.67 -4.74
CA LEU A 209 -8.45 -1.90 -4.40
C LEU A 209 -7.21 -1.59 -3.56
N MET A 210 -6.43 -0.58 -3.94
CA MET A 210 -5.25 -0.18 -3.17
C MET A 210 -5.62 0.20 -1.73
N VAL A 211 -6.69 0.99 -1.57
CA VAL A 211 -7.19 1.35 -0.22
C VAL A 211 -7.65 0.11 0.53
N PHE A 212 -8.45 -0.75 -0.10
CA PHE A 212 -8.97 -1.98 0.51
C PHE A 212 -7.84 -2.89 0.98
N MET A 213 -6.85 -3.16 0.10
CA MET A 213 -5.73 -4.04 0.43
C MET A 213 -4.84 -3.45 1.54
N ASN A 214 -4.57 -2.13 1.51
CA ASN A 214 -3.79 -1.48 2.57
C ASN A 214 -4.54 -1.44 3.91
N ALA A 215 -5.85 -1.15 3.91
CA ALA A 215 -6.66 -1.15 5.12
C ALA A 215 -6.80 -2.57 5.73
N MET A 216 -7.02 -3.58 4.87
CA MET A 216 -7.11 -4.99 5.29
C MET A 216 -5.79 -5.53 5.84
N ALA A 217 -4.66 -5.01 5.33
CA ALA A 217 -3.32 -5.41 5.73
C ALA A 217 -2.75 -4.56 6.88
N ASP A 218 -3.44 -3.50 7.31
CA ASP A 218 -2.92 -2.62 8.36
C ASP A 218 -2.96 -3.35 9.71
N PHE A 219 -1.77 -3.50 10.29
CA PHE A 219 -1.56 -4.12 11.59
C PHE A 219 -1.36 -3.06 12.68
N GLY A 220 -0.61 -2.00 12.36
CA GLY A 220 -0.13 -1.03 13.34
C GLY A 220 -1.24 -0.19 13.95
N THR A 221 -2.18 0.29 13.14
CA THR A 221 -3.29 1.11 13.64
C THR A 221 -4.22 0.31 14.56
N PRO A 222 -4.77 -0.86 14.15
CA PRO A 222 -5.62 -1.64 15.05
C PRO A 222 -4.90 -2.18 16.28
N MET A 223 -3.60 -2.48 16.20
CA MET A 223 -2.82 -2.94 17.35
C MET A 223 -2.78 -1.90 18.47
N LEU A 224 -2.68 -0.61 18.12
CA LEU A 224 -2.61 0.48 19.11
C LEU A 224 -3.96 0.98 19.59
N ILE A 225 -4.94 1.11 18.67
CA ILE A 225 -6.23 1.74 19.00
C ILE A 225 -7.43 0.81 18.88
N GLY A 226 -7.20 -0.47 18.57
CA GLY A 226 -8.27 -1.43 18.31
C GLY A 226 -9.09 -1.84 19.55
N GLU A 227 -8.61 -1.62 20.73
CA GLU A 227 -9.17 -1.93 22.04
C GLU A 227 -10.58 -2.60 22.01
N GLY A 228 -10.62 -3.93 22.13
CA GLY A 228 -11.87 -4.70 22.03
C GLY A 228 -12.41 -4.91 20.60
N PHE A 229 -11.92 -4.18 19.61
CA PHE A 229 -12.24 -4.36 18.21
C PHE A 229 -11.09 -5.07 17.50
N ASN A 230 -11.02 -6.39 17.70
CA ASN A 230 -9.96 -7.21 17.12
C ASN A 230 -10.16 -7.38 15.61
N VAL A 231 -9.04 -7.25 14.87
CA VAL A 231 -8.96 -7.51 13.43
C VAL A 231 -8.01 -8.66 13.13
N MET A 232 -8.18 -9.33 11.99
CA MET A 232 -7.40 -10.53 11.65
C MET A 232 -5.88 -10.34 11.70
N PRO A 233 -5.26 -9.27 11.14
CA PRO A 233 -3.81 -9.11 11.21
C PRO A 233 -3.27 -9.10 12.64
N VAL A 234 -3.98 -8.48 13.58
CA VAL A 234 -3.59 -8.41 14.99
C VAL A 234 -3.79 -9.78 15.65
N MET A 235 -4.92 -10.45 15.39
CA MET A 235 -5.19 -11.79 15.93
C MET A 235 -4.16 -12.82 15.47
N ILE A 236 -3.84 -12.86 14.17
CA ILE A 236 -2.82 -13.76 13.62
C ILE A 236 -1.48 -13.56 14.32
N TYR A 237 -1.08 -12.31 14.50
CA TYR A 237 0.17 -11.98 15.21
C TYR A 237 0.12 -12.41 16.68
N SER A 238 -0.97 -12.10 17.38
CA SER A 238 -1.13 -12.44 18.79
C SER A 238 -1.11 -13.96 19.04
N GLU A 239 -1.78 -14.74 18.18
CA GLU A 239 -1.76 -16.20 18.29
C GLU A 239 -0.39 -16.80 17.93
N PHE A 240 0.34 -16.19 16.97
CA PHE A 240 1.66 -16.65 16.58
C PHE A 240 2.72 -16.45 17.68
N ILE A 241 2.66 -15.30 18.42
CA ILE A 241 3.60 -15.01 19.50
C ILE A 241 3.15 -15.54 20.87
N ASN A 242 2.00 -16.20 20.93
CA ASN A 242 1.47 -16.72 22.20
C ASN A 242 2.30 -17.93 22.66
N GLU A 243 2.97 -17.79 23.79
CA GLU A 243 3.80 -18.83 24.38
C GLU A 243 2.99 -19.97 25.04
N VAL A 244 1.69 -19.76 25.24
CA VAL A 244 0.79 -20.71 25.89
C VAL A 244 0.14 -21.64 24.86
N GLY A 245 0.78 -22.76 24.63
CA GLY A 245 0.31 -23.78 23.66
C GLY A 245 0.91 -23.53 22.25
N ASP A 246 1.20 -24.61 21.57
CA ASP A 246 1.79 -24.63 20.21
C ASP A 246 0.74 -24.18 19.17
N GLN A 247 0.48 -22.88 19.11
CA GLN A 247 -0.58 -22.28 18.28
C GLN A 247 -0.07 -21.74 16.93
N ALA A 248 1.20 -21.99 16.58
CA ALA A 248 1.75 -21.53 15.31
C ALA A 248 0.95 -22.06 14.10
N ASN A 249 0.49 -23.34 14.16
CA ASN A 249 -0.32 -23.96 13.12
C ASN A 249 -1.73 -23.37 13.07
N PHE A 250 -2.30 -22.96 14.20
CA PHE A 250 -3.58 -22.25 14.22
C PHE A 250 -3.44 -20.83 13.64
N ALA A 251 -2.37 -20.11 14.01
CA ALA A 251 -2.05 -18.82 13.39
C ALA A 251 -1.82 -18.95 11.88
N ALA A 252 -1.16 -20.03 11.43
CA ALA A 252 -1.01 -20.35 10.02
C ALA A 252 -2.36 -20.61 9.32
N ALA A 253 -3.31 -21.30 9.96
CA ALA A 253 -4.66 -21.50 9.43
C ALA A 253 -5.42 -20.17 9.29
N MET A 254 -5.36 -19.29 10.29
CA MET A 254 -5.93 -17.95 10.21
C MET A 254 -5.31 -17.13 9.07
N ALA A 255 -3.97 -17.19 8.93
CA ALA A 255 -3.25 -16.54 7.86
C ALA A 255 -3.64 -17.08 6.48
N ALA A 256 -3.81 -18.41 6.34
CA ALA A 256 -4.27 -19.05 5.11
C ALA A 256 -5.67 -18.57 4.72
N ILE A 257 -6.61 -18.50 5.68
CA ILE A 257 -7.95 -17.93 5.46
C ILE A 257 -7.84 -16.50 4.92
N MET A 258 -7.02 -15.68 5.54
CA MET A 258 -6.83 -14.28 5.13
C MET A 258 -6.23 -14.16 3.72
N VAL A 259 -5.24 -14.97 3.38
CA VAL A 259 -4.64 -15.02 2.03
C VAL A 259 -5.68 -15.43 0.99
N VAL A 260 -6.49 -16.45 1.25
CA VAL A 260 -7.55 -16.89 0.32
C VAL A 260 -8.57 -15.78 0.08
N ILE A 261 -9.02 -15.13 1.14
CA ILE A 261 -10.00 -14.04 1.05
C ILE A 261 -9.45 -12.85 0.26
N THR A 262 -8.28 -12.35 0.65
CA THR A 262 -7.65 -11.19 -0.01
C THR A 262 -7.33 -11.49 -1.48
N SER A 263 -6.85 -12.69 -1.79
CA SER A 263 -6.62 -13.14 -3.16
C SER A 263 -7.90 -13.19 -3.98
N THR A 264 -8.99 -13.70 -3.41
CA THR A 264 -10.29 -13.76 -4.07
C THR A 264 -10.82 -12.37 -4.41
N ILE A 265 -10.76 -11.43 -3.46
CA ILE A 265 -11.16 -10.04 -3.68
C ILE A 265 -10.33 -9.38 -4.77
N PHE A 266 -9.00 -9.56 -4.73
CA PHE A 266 -8.10 -9.05 -5.75
C PHE A 266 -8.44 -9.59 -7.15
N LEU A 267 -8.65 -10.89 -7.29
CA LEU A 267 -8.98 -11.52 -8.57
C LEU A 267 -10.33 -11.06 -9.10
N LEU A 268 -11.35 -10.96 -8.24
CA LEU A 268 -12.66 -10.44 -8.58
C LEU A 268 -12.58 -8.99 -9.09
N GLN A 269 -11.85 -8.14 -8.38
CA GLN A 269 -11.69 -6.76 -8.76
C GLN A 269 -10.90 -6.64 -10.07
N LYS A 270 -9.80 -7.38 -10.25
CA LYS A 270 -9.03 -7.42 -11.50
C LYS A 270 -9.93 -7.81 -12.69
N TYR A 271 -10.80 -8.80 -12.50
CA TYR A 271 -11.79 -9.21 -13.50
C TYR A 271 -12.78 -8.08 -13.84
N VAL A 272 -13.33 -7.40 -12.83
CA VAL A 272 -14.28 -6.30 -13.03
C VAL A 272 -13.63 -5.12 -13.76
N VAL A 273 -12.41 -4.72 -13.33
CA VAL A 273 -11.68 -3.59 -13.95
C VAL A 273 -11.29 -3.90 -15.39
N SER A 274 -10.85 -5.14 -15.68
CA SER A 274 -10.44 -5.52 -17.04
C SER A 274 -11.57 -5.44 -18.06
N ARG A 275 -12.82 -5.54 -17.62
CA ARG A 275 -14.02 -5.43 -18.50
C ARG A 275 -14.50 -3.99 -18.73
N LYS A 276 -14.03 -3.03 -17.94
CA LYS A 276 -14.47 -1.62 -17.99
C LYS A 276 -13.35 -0.65 -18.36
N SER A 277 -12.28 -1.12 -19.00
CA SER A 277 -11.19 -0.24 -19.41
C SER A 277 -11.62 0.64 -20.58
N PHE A 278 -11.57 1.96 -20.40
CA PHE A 278 -11.69 2.94 -21.46
C PHE A 278 -10.31 3.55 -21.71
N THR A 279 -9.84 3.48 -22.95
CA THR A 279 -8.67 4.25 -23.38
C THR A 279 -9.10 5.68 -23.58
N MET A 280 -8.72 6.58 -22.70
CA MET A 280 -8.91 8.02 -22.88
C MET A 280 -7.59 8.63 -23.36
N SER A 281 -7.64 9.40 -24.44
CA SER A 281 -6.58 10.31 -24.84
C SER A 281 -7.18 11.71 -24.88
N SER A 282 -6.69 12.60 -24.01
CA SER A 282 -7.14 13.99 -24.05
C SER A 282 -6.42 14.73 -25.19
N LEU A 283 -7.17 15.16 -26.17
CA LEU A 283 -6.69 16.11 -27.18
C LEU A 283 -6.72 17.54 -26.63
N ARG A 284 -7.64 17.83 -25.70
CA ARG A 284 -7.78 19.14 -25.04
C ARG A 284 -7.83 18.96 -23.53
N PRO A 285 -6.83 19.44 -22.77
CA PRO A 285 -6.84 19.42 -21.31
C PRO A 285 -8.02 20.20 -20.75
N ILE A 286 -8.54 19.79 -19.60
CA ILE A 286 -9.59 20.52 -18.90
C ILE A 286 -9.04 21.84 -18.39
N GLU A 287 -9.69 22.95 -18.77
CA GLU A 287 -9.39 24.27 -18.20
C GLU A 287 -9.98 24.41 -16.80
N THR A 288 -9.19 24.96 -15.87
CA THR A 288 -9.66 25.19 -14.51
C THR A 288 -10.59 26.38 -14.45
N LYS A 289 -11.78 26.18 -13.84
CA LYS A 289 -12.79 27.22 -13.64
C LYS A 289 -12.56 27.96 -12.32
N GLU A 290 -12.89 29.23 -12.26
CA GLU A 290 -12.89 29.98 -10.99
C GLU A 290 -14.25 29.77 -10.30
N MET A 291 -14.19 29.51 -8.98
CA MET A 291 -15.40 29.50 -8.15
C MET A 291 -15.63 30.88 -7.54
N THR A 292 -16.87 31.28 -7.48
CA THR A 292 -17.29 32.58 -6.89
C THR A 292 -18.29 32.38 -5.75
N GLY A 293 -18.42 33.39 -4.92
CA GLY A 293 -19.41 33.41 -3.83
C GLY A 293 -19.12 32.47 -2.66
N ALA A 294 -20.12 32.14 -1.88
CA ALA A 294 -20.02 31.32 -0.68
C ALA A 294 -19.49 29.89 -0.95
N GLY A 295 -19.81 29.32 -2.11
CA GLY A 295 -19.33 28.01 -2.50
C GLY A 295 -17.79 27.93 -2.58
N ASN A 296 -17.13 28.99 -3.03
CA ASN A 296 -15.68 29.08 -3.05
C ASN A 296 -15.09 29.00 -1.63
N ILE A 297 -15.65 29.75 -0.68
CA ILE A 297 -15.18 29.77 0.72
C ILE A 297 -15.37 28.40 1.35
N ILE A 298 -16.54 27.78 1.19
CA ILE A 298 -16.86 26.47 1.76
C ILE A 298 -15.92 25.39 1.24
N VAL A 299 -15.72 25.33 -0.08
CA VAL A 299 -14.84 24.31 -0.70
C VAL A 299 -13.39 24.48 -0.23
N HIS A 300 -12.87 25.72 -0.23
CA HIS A 300 -11.51 25.97 0.29
C HIS A 300 -11.39 25.59 1.76
N ALA A 301 -12.36 25.96 2.60
CA ALA A 301 -12.36 25.62 4.02
C ALA A 301 -12.38 24.10 4.24
N LEU A 302 -13.21 23.36 3.50
CA LEU A 302 -13.28 21.91 3.60
C LEU A 302 -11.98 21.22 3.14
N ILE A 303 -11.37 21.69 2.03
CA ILE A 303 -10.11 21.16 1.54
C ILE A 303 -8.98 21.42 2.55
N TYR A 304 -8.87 22.65 3.06
CA TYR A 304 -7.83 22.99 4.03
C TYR A 304 -8.02 22.25 5.34
N LEU A 305 -9.25 22.11 5.82
CA LEU A 305 -9.57 21.34 7.02
C LEU A 305 -9.19 19.86 6.85
N LEU A 306 -9.57 19.23 5.72
CA LEU A 306 -9.25 17.84 5.44
C LEU A 306 -7.74 17.62 5.40
N VAL A 307 -7.01 18.47 4.68
CA VAL A 307 -5.54 18.36 4.56
C VAL A 307 -4.88 18.64 5.90
N ALA A 308 -5.36 19.62 6.67
CA ALA A 308 -4.85 19.89 8.02
C ALA A 308 -5.07 18.69 8.95
N LEU A 309 -6.27 18.09 8.94
CA LEU A 309 -6.56 16.89 9.75
C LEU A 309 -5.66 15.71 9.37
N SER A 310 -5.38 15.49 8.08
CA SER A 310 -4.49 14.42 7.66
C SER A 310 -3.02 14.68 7.97
N MET A 311 -2.63 15.95 8.18
CA MET A 311 -1.26 16.33 8.59
C MET A 311 -1.04 16.31 10.11
N ILE A 312 -2.11 16.18 10.90
CA ILE A 312 -2.02 16.16 12.37
C ILE A 312 -1.00 15.16 12.91
N PRO A 313 -0.98 13.89 12.47
CA PRO A 313 -0.02 12.92 12.99
C PRO A 313 1.43 13.37 12.84
N GLN A 314 1.80 13.91 11.68
CA GLN A 314 3.15 14.38 11.40
C GLN A 314 3.51 15.61 12.28
N LEU A 315 2.58 16.54 12.40
CA LEU A 315 2.78 17.73 13.22
C LEU A 315 2.94 17.39 14.70
N VAL A 316 2.13 16.44 15.21
CA VAL A 316 2.20 15.99 16.61
C VAL A 316 3.53 15.31 16.88
N VAL A 317 4.01 14.44 15.99
CA VAL A 317 5.33 13.78 16.14
C VAL A 317 6.45 14.83 16.17
N VAL A 318 6.42 15.81 15.26
CA VAL A 318 7.40 16.89 15.25
C VAL A 318 7.34 17.70 16.54
N TYR A 319 6.14 18.07 16.99
CA TYR A 319 5.98 18.82 18.23
C TYR A 319 6.46 18.04 19.44
N THR A 320 6.00 16.79 19.60
CA THR A 320 6.33 15.97 20.77
C THR A 320 7.80 15.55 20.81
N SER A 321 8.50 15.53 19.67
CA SER A 321 9.93 15.23 19.63
C SER A 321 10.80 16.28 20.33
N PHE A 322 10.29 17.49 20.51
CA PHE A 322 10.95 18.58 21.25
C PHE A 322 10.51 18.68 22.72
N LEU A 323 9.55 17.87 23.17
CA LEU A 323 9.12 17.91 24.56
C LEU A 323 10.08 17.10 25.46
N GLU A 324 10.30 17.63 26.66
CA GLU A 324 11.01 16.90 27.71
C GLU A 324 10.15 15.72 28.20
N THR A 325 10.78 14.56 28.37
CA THR A 325 10.10 13.34 28.82
C THR A 325 10.76 12.77 30.06
N ARG A 326 9.96 12.22 31.00
CA ARG A 326 10.42 11.37 32.08
C ARG A 326 9.75 10.00 31.95
N GLY A 327 10.48 9.04 31.38
CA GLY A 327 9.92 7.78 30.96
C GLY A 327 8.89 7.99 29.82
N ALA A 328 7.65 7.56 30.02
CA ALA A 328 6.55 7.69 29.02
C ALA A 328 5.73 8.98 29.18
N VAL A 329 6.09 9.90 30.08
CA VAL A 329 5.30 11.09 30.41
C VAL A 329 6.01 12.36 29.96
N PHE A 330 5.27 13.27 29.31
CA PHE A 330 5.74 14.61 28.95
C PHE A 330 5.69 15.51 30.19
N THR A 331 6.80 16.20 30.52
CA THR A 331 6.95 17.06 31.69
C THR A 331 6.64 18.54 31.42
N GLY A 332 6.33 18.91 30.18
CA GLY A 332 5.96 20.29 29.77
C GLY A 332 7.16 21.20 29.46
N GLY A 333 8.39 20.73 29.63
CA GLY A 333 9.61 21.42 29.18
C GLY A 333 9.96 21.12 27.71
N TYR A 334 10.87 21.93 27.15
CA TYR A 334 11.44 21.62 25.82
C TYR A 334 12.85 21.12 25.95
N SER A 335 13.20 20.06 25.22
CA SER A 335 14.50 19.43 25.25
C SER A 335 14.85 18.79 23.89
N LEU A 336 16.14 18.67 23.63
CA LEU A 336 16.68 17.84 22.53
C LEU A 336 17.14 16.45 23.01
N GLU A 337 16.84 16.10 24.27
CA GLU A 337 17.26 14.85 24.87
C GLU A 337 16.75 13.62 24.11
N SER A 338 15.53 13.69 23.57
CA SER A 338 14.97 12.63 22.71
C SER A 338 15.89 12.32 21.50
N TYR A 339 16.45 13.35 20.87
CA TYR A 339 17.36 13.17 19.75
C TYR A 339 18.70 12.60 20.18
N THR A 340 19.28 13.10 21.28
CA THR A 340 20.55 12.56 21.81
C THR A 340 20.41 11.11 22.25
N THR A 341 19.30 10.77 22.90
CA THR A 341 18.98 9.41 23.32
C THR A 341 18.79 8.46 22.14
N ILE A 342 18.07 8.90 21.09
CA ILE A 342 17.88 8.09 19.87
C ILE A 342 19.23 7.78 19.22
N PHE A 343 20.10 8.76 19.03
CA PHE A 343 21.39 8.53 18.38
C PHE A 343 22.35 7.69 19.25
N SER A 344 22.30 7.81 20.58
CA SER A 344 23.14 7.02 21.49
C SER A 344 22.63 5.59 21.68
N SER A 345 21.30 5.41 21.83
CA SER A 345 20.71 4.11 22.19
C SER A 345 20.24 3.30 20.97
N LEU A 346 19.77 3.97 19.91
CA LEU A 346 19.21 3.34 18.72
C LEU A 346 20.08 3.50 17.46
N GLY A 347 21.30 3.99 17.60
CA GLY A 347 22.22 4.21 16.48
C GLY A 347 22.42 2.97 15.60
N THR A 348 22.54 1.81 16.21
CA THR A 348 22.63 0.53 15.47
C THR A 348 21.36 0.20 14.72
N ALA A 349 20.17 0.41 15.32
CA ALA A 349 18.90 0.15 14.66
C ALA A 349 18.68 1.10 13.46
N ILE A 350 19.04 2.38 13.61
CA ILE A 350 19.02 3.37 12.54
C ILE A 350 19.94 2.94 11.39
N SER A 351 21.19 2.61 11.72
CA SER A 351 22.18 2.16 10.74
C SER A 351 21.72 0.91 9.99
N ASN A 352 21.19 -0.09 10.72
CA ASN A 352 20.65 -1.31 10.12
C ASN A 352 19.46 -1.03 9.21
N THR A 353 18.55 -0.11 9.59
CA THR A 353 17.41 0.28 8.74
C THR A 353 17.89 0.84 7.41
N TYR A 354 18.83 1.78 7.42
CA TYR A 354 19.38 2.33 6.19
C TYR A 354 20.14 1.29 5.37
N LEU A 355 20.94 0.45 6.01
CA LEU A 355 21.74 -0.57 5.32
C LEU A 355 20.85 -1.62 4.65
N TYR A 356 19.88 -2.18 5.39
CA TYR A 356 19.00 -3.23 4.86
C TYR A 356 18.04 -2.70 3.80
N SER A 357 17.47 -1.50 4.01
CA SER A 357 16.64 -0.85 3.00
C SER A 357 17.43 -0.52 1.74
N THR A 358 18.68 0.00 1.87
CA THR A 358 19.54 0.26 0.70
C THR A 358 19.85 -1.02 -0.06
N ALA A 359 20.25 -2.08 0.64
CA ALA A 359 20.52 -3.37 0.02
C ALA A 359 19.26 -3.91 -0.70
N ALA A 360 18.09 -3.83 -0.06
CA ALA A 360 16.84 -4.25 -0.66
C ALA A 360 16.52 -3.43 -1.92
N ILE A 361 16.68 -2.09 -1.89
CA ILE A 361 16.39 -1.22 -3.03
C ILE A 361 17.31 -1.49 -4.22
N LEU A 362 18.59 -1.76 -4.00
CA LEU A 362 19.49 -2.14 -5.08
C LEU A 362 19.02 -3.42 -5.80
N VAL A 363 18.59 -4.41 -5.03
CA VAL A 363 18.02 -5.64 -5.58
C VAL A 363 16.69 -5.37 -6.30
N ILE A 364 15.81 -4.56 -5.70
CA ILE A 364 14.51 -4.19 -6.27
C ILE A 364 14.68 -3.43 -7.59
N VAL A 365 15.62 -2.51 -7.69
CA VAL A 365 15.90 -1.76 -8.92
C VAL A 365 16.36 -2.69 -10.03
N PHE A 366 17.30 -3.59 -9.72
CA PHE A 366 17.80 -4.56 -10.70
C PHE A 366 16.70 -5.53 -11.16
N LEU A 367 16.00 -6.17 -10.20
CA LEU A 367 14.92 -7.11 -10.51
C LEU A 367 13.74 -6.40 -11.18
N GLY A 368 13.34 -5.22 -10.66
CA GLY A 368 12.23 -4.43 -11.21
C GLY A 368 12.46 -4.05 -12.67
N MET A 369 13.66 -3.62 -13.02
CA MET A 369 14.05 -3.28 -14.41
C MET A 369 14.05 -4.51 -15.32
N THR A 370 14.73 -5.58 -14.88
CA THR A 370 14.89 -6.79 -15.70
C THR A 370 13.56 -7.54 -15.88
N VAL A 371 12.78 -7.69 -14.81
CA VAL A 371 11.46 -8.32 -14.88
C VAL A 371 10.47 -7.46 -15.69
N ALA A 372 10.49 -6.12 -15.56
CA ALA A 372 9.67 -5.24 -16.39
C ALA A 372 10.00 -5.41 -17.88
N TYR A 373 11.27 -5.52 -18.23
CA TYR A 373 11.71 -5.77 -19.60
C TYR A 373 11.21 -7.13 -20.11
N LEU A 374 11.35 -8.20 -19.33
CA LEU A 374 10.86 -9.53 -19.67
C LEU A 374 9.35 -9.54 -19.92
N THR A 375 8.57 -9.00 -19.01
CA THR A 375 7.10 -9.04 -19.07
C THR A 375 6.52 -8.11 -20.14
N THR A 376 7.25 -7.06 -20.53
CA THR A 376 6.77 -6.09 -21.53
C THR A 376 7.25 -6.42 -22.95
N ARG A 377 8.55 -6.75 -23.12
CA ARG A 377 9.21 -6.96 -24.42
C ARG A 377 9.33 -8.42 -24.84
N ARG A 378 9.39 -9.34 -23.87
CA ARG A 378 9.63 -10.77 -24.09
C ARG A 378 8.46 -11.62 -23.61
N LYS A 379 7.24 -11.30 -24.08
CA LYS A 379 6.00 -11.98 -23.65
C LYS A 379 6.06 -13.48 -23.96
N SER A 380 5.85 -14.28 -22.93
CA SER A 380 5.75 -15.74 -22.97
C SER A 380 4.87 -16.21 -21.81
N ALA A 381 4.43 -17.47 -21.81
CA ALA A 381 3.69 -18.03 -20.70
C ALA A 381 4.46 -17.94 -19.35
N LEU A 382 5.78 -18.08 -19.39
CA LEU A 382 6.64 -17.95 -18.20
C LEU A 382 6.70 -16.50 -17.68
N THR A 383 6.78 -15.52 -18.58
CA THR A 383 6.79 -14.10 -18.16
C THR A 383 5.42 -13.66 -17.65
N ASP A 384 4.32 -14.22 -18.13
CA ASP A 384 2.97 -13.98 -17.61
C ASP A 384 2.82 -14.56 -16.20
N ILE A 385 3.43 -15.71 -15.91
CA ILE A 385 3.51 -16.29 -14.55
C ILE A 385 4.30 -15.35 -13.64
N ILE A 386 5.48 -14.87 -14.05
CA ILE A 386 6.29 -13.93 -13.27
C ILE A 386 5.48 -12.65 -12.97
N ASP A 387 4.81 -12.08 -13.97
CA ASP A 387 3.99 -10.88 -13.77
C ASP A 387 2.89 -11.10 -12.75
N THR A 388 2.28 -12.28 -12.76
CA THR A 388 1.26 -12.66 -11.77
C THR A 388 1.86 -12.84 -10.39
N LEU A 389 2.97 -13.59 -10.27
CA LEU A 389 3.65 -13.84 -9.00
C LEU A 389 4.13 -12.56 -8.32
N THR A 390 4.61 -11.58 -9.09
CA THR A 390 5.04 -10.28 -8.55
C THR A 390 3.91 -9.48 -7.91
N MET A 391 2.65 -9.81 -8.18
CA MET A 391 1.50 -9.13 -7.56
C MET A 391 1.05 -9.77 -6.24
N PHE A 392 1.39 -11.05 -6.01
CA PHE A 392 0.99 -11.74 -4.78
C PHE A 392 1.41 -11.02 -3.48
N PRO A 393 2.64 -10.48 -3.35
CA PRO A 393 3.04 -9.79 -2.12
C PRO A 393 2.22 -8.53 -1.82
N TYR A 394 1.54 -8.00 -2.83
CA TYR A 394 0.63 -6.87 -2.65
C TYR A 394 -0.69 -7.28 -1.97
N ILE A 395 -1.06 -8.55 -2.13
CA ILE A 395 -2.30 -9.15 -1.64
C ILE A 395 -2.13 -9.62 -0.19
N ILE A 396 -0.91 -10.07 0.16
CA ILE A 396 -0.62 -10.67 1.47
C ILE A 396 -0.32 -9.56 2.48
N PRO A 397 -1.04 -9.53 3.63
CA PRO A 397 -0.70 -8.62 4.72
C PRO A 397 0.73 -8.80 5.22
N GLY A 398 1.34 -7.69 5.67
CA GLY A 398 2.74 -7.74 6.10
C GLY A 398 3.02 -8.65 7.27
N SER A 399 2.11 -8.70 8.25
CA SER A 399 2.20 -9.64 9.37
C SER A 399 2.14 -11.10 8.91
N VAL A 400 1.22 -11.40 7.97
CA VAL A 400 1.11 -12.74 7.38
C VAL A 400 2.37 -13.11 6.60
N LEU A 401 2.90 -12.19 5.77
CA LEU A 401 4.14 -12.45 5.03
C LEU A 401 5.32 -12.70 5.98
N GLY A 402 5.43 -11.93 7.08
CA GLY A 402 6.47 -12.12 8.08
C GLY A 402 6.40 -13.50 8.72
N ILE A 403 5.23 -13.91 9.20
CA ILE A 403 4.99 -15.24 9.78
C ILE A 403 5.29 -16.33 8.74
N THR A 404 4.84 -16.15 7.50
CA THR A 404 5.08 -17.10 6.40
C THR A 404 6.57 -17.33 6.15
N LEU A 405 7.37 -16.25 6.15
CA LEU A 405 8.82 -16.35 5.99
C LEU A 405 9.49 -17.00 7.21
N LEU A 406 9.03 -16.69 8.43
CA LEU A 406 9.53 -17.31 9.64
C LEU A 406 9.26 -18.82 9.64
N LEU A 407 8.05 -19.26 9.35
CA LEU A 407 7.68 -20.68 9.28
C LEU A 407 8.50 -21.44 8.23
N ALA A 408 8.78 -20.81 7.08
CA ALA A 408 9.49 -21.46 5.98
C ALA A 408 11.02 -21.55 6.20
N PHE A 409 11.60 -20.59 6.95
CA PHE A 409 13.05 -20.42 7.04
C PHE A 409 13.57 -20.47 8.49
N ASN A 410 12.86 -21.17 9.37
CA ASN A 410 13.25 -21.37 10.76
C ASN A 410 14.01 -22.70 11.01
N GLU A 411 14.17 -23.53 9.98
CA GLU A 411 14.80 -24.84 10.06
C GLU A 411 15.84 -25.02 8.94
N GLU A 412 16.76 -25.99 9.15
CA GLU A 412 17.72 -26.39 8.11
C GLU A 412 16.96 -27.01 6.90
N PRO A 413 17.45 -26.87 5.67
CA PRO A 413 18.82 -26.40 5.30
C PRO A 413 18.94 -24.87 5.13
N LEU A 414 17.86 -24.10 5.17
CA LEU A 414 17.86 -22.65 4.92
C LEU A 414 17.39 -21.88 6.17
N LEU A 415 18.16 -21.97 7.24
CA LEU A 415 17.91 -21.21 8.47
C LEU A 415 18.23 -19.73 8.24
N LEU A 416 17.21 -18.91 7.94
CA LEU A 416 17.34 -17.46 7.73
C LEU A 416 16.74 -16.65 8.88
N SER A 417 15.93 -17.26 9.75
CA SER A 417 15.35 -16.61 10.93
C SER A 417 16.43 -16.00 11.80
N GLY A 418 16.21 -14.78 12.31
CA GLY A 418 17.16 -14.03 13.11
C GLY A 418 18.30 -13.37 12.33
N THR A 419 18.35 -13.47 10.99
CA THR A 419 19.39 -12.86 10.16
C THR A 419 18.91 -11.58 9.48
N ALA A 420 19.85 -10.70 9.10
CA ALA A 420 19.57 -9.53 8.27
C ALA A 420 18.99 -9.92 6.90
N LEU A 421 19.35 -11.10 6.39
CA LEU A 421 18.98 -11.55 5.07
C LEU A 421 17.47 -11.77 4.93
N ILE A 422 16.79 -12.33 5.93
CA ILE A 422 15.34 -12.53 5.89
C ILE A 422 14.59 -11.19 5.85
N ILE A 423 15.13 -10.15 6.53
CA ILE A 423 14.57 -8.79 6.49
C ILE A 423 14.72 -8.21 5.09
N ILE A 424 15.91 -8.29 4.49
CA ILE A 424 16.16 -7.81 3.12
C ILE A 424 15.25 -8.52 2.11
N ILE A 425 15.12 -9.86 2.20
CA ILE A 425 14.26 -10.65 1.34
C ILE A 425 12.79 -10.22 1.49
N SER A 426 12.32 -10.04 2.71
CA SER A 426 10.96 -9.57 3.01
C SER A 426 10.69 -8.21 2.38
N LEU A 427 11.63 -7.26 2.52
CA LEU A 427 11.53 -5.94 1.90
C LEU A 427 11.54 -6.04 0.38
N VAL A 428 12.43 -6.85 -0.22
CA VAL A 428 12.50 -7.05 -1.67
C VAL A 428 11.17 -7.57 -2.19
N ILE A 429 10.66 -8.66 -1.65
CA ILE A 429 9.43 -9.29 -2.10
C ILE A 429 8.27 -8.30 -2.01
N ARG A 430 8.12 -7.64 -0.87
CA ARG A 430 6.98 -6.76 -0.58
C ARG A 430 7.00 -5.47 -1.40
N ARG A 431 8.17 -4.90 -1.71
CA ARG A 431 8.32 -3.58 -2.36
C ARG A 431 8.63 -3.65 -3.85
N LEU A 432 9.06 -4.80 -4.35
CA LEU A 432 9.34 -5.01 -5.78
C LEU A 432 8.18 -4.61 -6.71
N PRO A 433 6.89 -4.86 -6.38
CA PRO A 433 5.78 -4.48 -7.25
C PRO A 433 5.73 -2.99 -7.60
N TYR A 434 6.13 -2.09 -6.70
CA TYR A 434 6.14 -0.65 -6.95
C TYR A 434 7.12 -0.28 -8.07
N THR A 435 8.38 -0.71 -7.93
CA THR A 435 9.41 -0.43 -8.93
C THR A 435 9.14 -1.16 -10.24
N LEU A 436 8.65 -2.39 -10.18
CA LEU A 436 8.28 -3.16 -11.37
C LEU A 436 7.19 -2.46 -12.19
N ARG A 437 6.10 -2.02 -11.55
CA ARG A 437 4.98 -1.36 -12.25
C ARG A 437 5.38 -0.01 -12.82
N SER A 438 6.16 0.77 -12.09
CA SER A 438 6.69 2.04 -12.57
C SER A 438 7.65 1.83 -13.76
N SER A 439 8.52 0.82 -13.70
CA SER A 439 9.42 0.43 -14.78
C SER A 439 8.67 -0.04 -16.02
N SER A 440 7.62 -0.87 -15.85
CA SER A 440 6.78 -1.32 -16.96
C SER A 440 6.02 -0.16 -17.60
N ALA A 441 5.49 0.75 -16.79
CA ALA A 441 4.74 1.91 -17.30
C ALA A 441 5.59 2.81 -18.20
N ILE A 442 6.84 3.11 -17.82
CA ILE A 442 7.74 3.90 -18.67
C ILE A 442 8.17 3.11 -19.91
N LEU A 443 8.42 1.79 -19.77
CA LEU A 443 8.83 0.96 -20.88
C LEU A 443 7.74 0.84 -21.97
N TYR A 444 6.46 0.87 -21.61
CA TYR A 444 5.35 0.94 -22.58
C TYR A 444 5.36 2.23 -23.40
N GLN A 445 5.93 3.33 -22.90
CA GLN A 445 6.03 4.61 -23.60
C GLN A 445 7.24 4.67 -24.55
N ILE A 446 8.23 3.81 -24.34
CA ILE A 446 9.43 3.73 -25.19
C ILE A 446 9.12 2.88 -26.42
N SER A 447 9.32 3.45 -27.64
CA SER A 447 9.10 2.70 -28.87
C SER A 447 10.08 1.54 -29.03
N PRO A 448 9.60 0.33 -29.36
CA PRO A 448 10.48 -0.82 -29.68
C PRO A 448 11.50 -0.53 -30.80
N SER A 449 11.18 0.37 -31.72
CA SER A 449 12.06 0.73 -32.85
C SER A 449 13.41 1.29 -32.40
N ILE A 450 13.51 1.87 -31.22
CA ILE A 450 14.79 2.36 -30.67
C ILE A 450 15.73 1.19 -30.37
N GLU A 451 15.19 0.10 -29.83
CA GLU A 451 15.95 -1.13 -29.55
C GLU A 451 16.36 -1.81 -30.87
N GLU A 452 15.44 -1.88 -31.83
CA GLU A 452 15.69 -2.43 -33.18
C GLU A 452 16.78 -1.65 -33.91
N ALA A 453 16.75 -0.32 -33.85
CA ALA A 453 17.77 0.54 -34.43
C ALA A 453 19.15 0.28 -33.80
N SER A 454 19.22 0.16 -32.47
CA SER A 454 20.48 -0.15 -31.77
C SER A 454 21.05 -1.51 -32.21
N ILE A 455 20.19 -2.53 -32.35
CA ILE A 455 20.60 -3.87 -32.81
C ILE A 455 21.04 -3.82 -34.26
N SER A 456 20.36 -3.05 -35.11
CA SER A 456 20.72 -2.89 -36.54
C SER A 456 22.08 -2.18 -36.69
N LEU A 457 22.48 -1.35 -35.75
CA LEU A 457 23.80 -0.74 -35.66
C LEU A 457 24.87 -1.65 -35.06
N GLY A 458 24.57 -2.94 -34.86
CA GLY A 458 25.52 -3.96 -34.41
C GLY A 458 25.64 -4.12 -32.90
N ALA A 459 24.77 -3.51 -32.09
CA ALA A 459 24.75 -3.75 -30.65
C ALA A 459 24.10 -5.11 -30.35
N SER A 460 24.69 -5.89 -29.42
CA SER A 460 24.02 -7.10 -28.93
C SER A 460 22.76 -6.72 -28.13
N PRO A 461 21.74 -7.61 -28.03
CA PRO A 461 20.53 -7.35 -27.25
C PRO A 461 20.82 -6.95 -25.79
N LEU A 462 21.82 -7.54 -25.17
CA LEU A 462 22.26 -7.21 -23.83
C LEU A 462 22.86 -5.80 -23.75
N LYS A 463 23.73 -5.43 -24.71
CA LYS A 463 24.32 -4.10 -24.80
C LYS A 463 23.25 -3.04 -25.05
N THR A 464 22.26 -3.34 -25.90
CA THR A 464 21.10 -2.50 -26.17
C THR A 464 20.30 -2.26 -24.87
N PHE A 465 20.01 -3.33 -24.12
CA PHE A 465 19.31 -3.18 -22.84
C PHE A 465 20.04 -2.23 -21.89
N PHE A 466 21.31 -2.51 -21.54
CA PHE A 466 22.00 -1.72 -20.53
C PHE A 466 22.37 -0.30 -20.98
N LYS A 467 22.70 -0.11 -22.28
CA LYS A 467 23.16 1.20 -22.78
C LYS A 467 22.08 2.09 -23.36
N VAL A 468 20.90 1.53 -23.69
CA VAL A 468 19.81 2.28 -24.30
C VAL A 468 18.54 2.14 -23.45
N THR A 469 17.96 0.96 -23.38
CA THR A 469 16.65 0.74 -22.78
C THR A 469 16.65 1.06 -21.28
N ALA A 470 17.63 0.54 -20.51
CA ALA A 470 17.72 0.77 -19.08
C ALA A 470 17.91 2.26 -18.74
N ILE A 471 18.73 2.98 -19.54
CA ILE A 471 18.94 4.42 -19.34
C ILE A 471 17.63 5.19 -19.60
N MET A 472 16.89 4.83 -20.66
CA MET A 472 15.60 5.45 -20.96
C MET A 472 14.52 5.11 -19.91
N MET A 473 14.63 3.97 -19.24
CA MET A 473 13.74 3.56 -18.16
C MET A 473 14.04 4.28 -16.83
N LEU A 474 15.23 4.88 -16.64
CA LEU A 474 15.67 5.45 -15.36
C LEU A 474 14.63 6.36 -14.68
N PRO A 475 13.92 7.29 -15.37
CA PRO A 475 12.93 8.14 -14.69
C PRO A 475 11.81 7.35 -14.01
N GLY A 476 11.28 6.32 -14.67
CA GLY A 476 10.26 5.45 -14.09
C GLY A 476 10.81 4.54 -13.00
N VAL A 477 12.01 3.97 -13.21
CA VAL A 477 12.70 3.14 -12.23
C VAL A 477 12.99 3.92 -10.95
N MET A 478 13.52 5.14 -11.06
CA MET A 478 13.81 6.00 -9.91
C MET A 478 12.53 6.39 -9.15
N SER A 479 11.46 6.72 -9.85
CA SER A 479 10.17 6.99 -9.23
C SER A 479 9.66 5.79 -8.41
N GLY A 480 9.71 4.60 -8.99
CA GLY A 480 9.35 3.35 -8.29
C GLY A 480 10.28 3.01 -7.14
N ALA A 481 11.60 3.23 -7.31
CA ALA A 481 12.60 2.98 -6.27
C ALA A 481 12.44 3.92 -5.07
N ILE A 482 12.15 5.20 -5.31
CA ILE A 482 11.86 6.17 -4.24
C ILE A 482 10.62 5.73 -3.45
N LEU A 483 9.55 5.33 -4.14
CA LEU A 483 8.34 4.84 -3.48
C LEU A 483 8.61 3.55 -2.69
N SER A 484 9.40 2.63 -3.23
CA SER A 484 9.85 1.42 -2.53
C SER A 484 10.69 1.74 -1.31
N TRP A 485 11.60 2.72 -1.39
CA TRP A 485 12.45 3.17 -0.29
C TRP A 485 11.65 3.77 0.86
N ILE A 486 10.76 4.71 0.56
CA ILE A 486 9.95 5.40 1.59
C ILE A 486 9.05 4.42 2.35
N THR A 487 8.66 3.33 1.71
CA THR A 487 7.77 2.32 2.31
C THR A 487 8.51 1.11 2.86
N ALA A 488 9.81 0.99 2.67
CA ALA A 488 10.67 -0.05 3.24
C ALA A 488 10.99 0.24 4.70
#